data_d0dec75e5851b170ecdda74219004ceb
#
_entry.id   d0dec75e5851b170ecdda74219004ceb
#
_cell.length_a   1.000
_cell.length_b   1.000
_cell.length_c   1.000
_cell.angle_alpha   90.00
_cell.angle_beta   90.00
_cell.angle_gamma   90.00
#
_symmetry.space_group_name_H-M   'P 1'
#
loop_
_entity.id
_entity.type
_entity.pdbx_description
1 polymer ?
#
loop_
_entity_poly.entity_id
_entity_poly.type
_entity_poly.pdbx_seq_one_letter_code
_entity_poly.pdbx_strand_id
1 'polypeptide(L)'
;TLHLAIAPTKLNDRFEWLLEKATEIGITQITPIICNHSERKRIKPERYEKIIQSAAKQSLKCHFPILNEMLRYSDFVAKYKSDPSQKLIAHCEETERKSLKSQITPGGNHIIMVGPEGDFSTDEITLALSKGFSPVSLGKNRLRTETAAIVVCHSISYSNEAD
;
A
#
# COMPACT_ATOMS: atom_id res chain seq x y z
N THR A 1 9.93 5.96 -6.07
CA THR A 1 9.16 4.71 -6.27
C THR A 1 8.21 4.44 -5.11
N LEU A 2 7.15 3.68 -5.37
CA LEU A 2 6.21 3.23 -4.32
C LEU A 2 6.03 1.71 -4.38
N HIS A 3 6.33 1.04 -3.27
CA HIS A 3 5.92 -0.31 -2.96
C HIS A 3 4.76 -0.28 -1.97
N LEU A 4 3.56 -0.62 -2.42
CA LEU A 4 2.36 -0.69 -1.59
C LEU A 4 2.15 -2.12 -1.08
N ALA A 5 2.19 -2.31 0.23
CA ALA A 5 1.76 -3.55 0.88
C ALA A 5 0.33 -3.35 1.39
N ILE A 6 -0.61 -4.14 0.89
CA ILE A 6 -2.02 -3.89 1.15
C ILE A 6 -2.81 -5.16 1.41
N ALA A 7 -3.66 -5.12 2.43
CA ALA A 7 -4.63 -6.18 2.66
C ALA A 7 -5.70 -6.16 1.56
N PRO A 8 -5.92 -7.28 0.84
CA PRO A 8 -7.00 -7.36 -0.14
C PRO A 8 -8.35 -7.09 0.50
N THR A 9 -9.16 -6.24 -0.14
CA THR A 9 -10.49 -5.90 0.34
C THR A 9 -11.42 -7.12 0.36
N LYS A 10 -12.40 -7.14 1.26
CA LYS A 10 -13.44 -8.17 1.34
C LYS A 10 -14.10 -8.40 -0.02
N LEU A 11 -14.51 -7.30 -0.69
CA LEU A 11 -15.09 -7.33 -2.02
C LEU A 11 -13.97 -7.28 -3.07
N ASN A 12 -13.91 -8.32 -3.90
CA ASN A 12 -12.84 -8.47 -4.90
C ASN A 12 -12.85 -7.38 -5.97
N ASP A 13 -14.00 -6.91 -6.38
CA ASP A 13 -14.18 -5.85 -7.36
C ASP A 13 -13.53 -4.53 -6.92
N ARG A 14 -13.57 -4.21 -5.64
CA ARG A 14 -12.87 -3.04 -5.07
C ARG A 14 -11.37 -3.18 -5.13
N PHE A 15 -10.86 -4.38 -4.87
CA PHE A 15 -9.42 -4.63 -4.98
C PHE A 15 -8.96 -4.58 -6.44
N GLU A 16 -9.75 -5.11 -7.36
CA GLU A 16 -9.49 -5.02 -8.79
C GLU A 16 -9.50 -3.57 -9.28
N TRP A 17 -10.48 -2.78 -8.84
CA TRP A 17 -10.53 -1.35 -9.12
C TRP A 17 -9.30 -0.61 -8.59
N LEU A 18 -8.86 -0.94 -7.36
CA LEU A 18 -7.63 -0.40 -6.80
C LEU A 18 -6.40 -0.72 -7.68
N LEU A 19 -6.24 -1.97 -8.11
CA LEU A 19 -5.12 -2.38 -8.95
C LEU A 19 -5.08 -1.59 -10.26
N GLU A 20 -6.24 -1.41 -10.89
CA GLU A 20 -6.39 -0.59 -12.09
C GLU A 20 -5.96 0.86 -11.83
N LYS A 21 -6.53 1.53 -10.82
CA LYS A 21 -6.28 2.95 -10.56
C LYS A 21 -4.87 3.22 -10.02
N ALA A 22 -4.35 2.36 -9.16
CA ALA A 22 -2.97 2.47 -8.70
C ALA A 22 -1.97 2.35 -9.86
N THR A 23 -2.26 1.47 -10.83
CA THR A 23 -1.46 1.33 -12.05
C THR A 23 -1.50 2.60 -12.91
N GLU A 24 -2.70 3.16 -13.13
CA GLU A 24 -2.88 4.43 -13.87
C GLU A 24 -2.11 5.58 -13.21
N ILE A 25 -2.10 5.68 -11.88
CA ILE A 25 -1.38 6.72 -11.13
C ILE A 25 0.15 6.53 -11.23
N GLY A 26 0.63 5.29 -11.33
CA GLY A 26 2.06 5.00 -11.51
C GLY A 26 2.72 4.30 -10.33
N ILE A 27 1.99 3.42 -9.65
CA ILE A 27 2.59 2.56 -8.63
C ILE A 27 3.69 1.68 -9.23
N THR A 28 4.71 1.37 -8.43
CA THR A 28 5.85 0.56 -8.90
C THR A 28 5.67 -0.92 -8.53
N GLN A 29 5.17 -1.18 -7.32
CA GLN A 29 5.12 -2.54 -6.78
C GLN A 29 3.96 -2.71 -5.79
N ILE A 30 3.30 -3.86 -5.85
CA ILE A 30 2.18 -4.21 -4.97
C ILE A 30 2.44 -5.55 -4.33
N THR A 31 2.33 -5.64 -3.01
CA THR A 31 2.34 -6.91 -2.27
C THR A 31 1.04 -7.05 -1.50
N PRO A 32 0.16 -7.99 -1.85
CA PRO A 32 -0.97 -8.34 -1.03
C PRO A 32 -0.50 -8.92 0.31
N ILE A 33 -1.06 -8.46 1.43
CA ILE A 33 -0.69 -8.95 2.78
C ILE A 33 -1.90 -9.48 3.54
N ILE A 34 -1.71 -10.52 4.35
CA ILE A 34 -2.74 -11.08 5.22
C ILE A 34 -2.49 -10.54 6.62
N CYS A 35 -3.42 -9.70 7.11
CA CYS A 35 -3.44 -9.13 8.44
C CYS A 35 -4.42 -9.88 9.36
N ASN A 36 -4.37 -9.60 10.66
CA ASN A 36 -5.26 -10.20 11.65
C ASN A 36 -6.74 -10.02 11.30
N HIS A 37 -7.13 -8.82 10.88
CA HIS A 37 -8.51 -8.49 10.53
C HIS A 37 -8.84 -8.71 9.05
N SER A 38 -7.97 -9.39 8.28
CA SER A 38 -8.23 -9.70 6.87
C SER A 38 -9.34 -10.72 6.72
N GLU A 39 -10.43 -10.34 6.05
CA GLU A 39 -11.49 -11.26 5.66
C GLU A 39 -11.10 -12.06 4.42
N ARG A 40 -10.39 -11.45 3.46
CA ARG A 40 -9.89 -12.11 2.26
C ARG A 40 -8.46 -12.62 2.49
N LYS A 41 -8.30 -13.94 2.47
CA LYS A 41 -7.02 -14.63 2.68
C LYS A 41 -6.51 -15.37 1.44
N ARG A 42 -7.14 -15.13 0.28
CA ARG A 42 -6.75 -15.72 -1.01
C ARG A 42 -6.95 -14.69 -2.11
N ILE A 43 -6.07 -14.72 -3.09
CA ILE A 43 -6.13 -13.86 -4.27
C ILE A 43 -6.14 -14.71 -5.54
N LYS A 44 -6.41 -14.07 -6.67
CA LYS A 44 -6.33 -14.67 -8.01
C LYS A 44 -5.22 -13.96 -8.80
N PRO A 45 -3.93 -14.35 -8.63
CA PRO A 45 -2.80 -13.61 -9.16
C PRO A 45 -2.90 -13.38 -10.68
N GLU A 46 -3.19 -14.41 -11.46
CA GLU A 46 -3.32 -14.31 -12.92
C GLU A 46 -4.37 -13.28 -13.37
N ARG A 47 -5.49 -13.19 -12.63
CA ARG A 47 -6.53 -12.21 -12.92
C ARG A 47 -6.05 -10.79 -12.59
N TYR A 48 -5.36 -10.61 -11.47
CA TYR A 48 -4.82 -9.31 -11.05
C TYR A 48 -3.72 -8.82 -11.97
N GLU A 49 -2.84 -9.72 -12.42
CA GLU A 49 -1.81 -9.40 -13.42
C GLU A 49 -2.41 -8.93 -14.74
N LYS A 50 -3.50 -9.57 -15.21
CA LYS A 50 -4.23 -9.13 -16.42
C LYS A 50 -4.82 -7.73 -16.26
N ILE A 51 -5.36 -7.39 -15.08
CA ILE A 51 -5.90 -6.06 -14.78
C ILE A 51 -4.77 -5.02 -14.82
N ILE A 52 -3.65 -5.29 -14.15
CA ILE A 52 -2.48 -4.41 -14.13
C ILE A 52 -1.95 -4.19 -15.55
N GLN A 53 -1.81 -5.26 -16.33
CA GLN A 53 -1.35 -5.17 -17.72
C GLN A 53 -2.30 -4.35 -18.61
N SER A 54 -3.61 -4.56 -18.46
CA SER A 54 -4.62 -3.80 -19.21
C SER A 54 -4.57 -2.32 -18.84
N ALA A 55 -4.52 -1.99 -17.55
CA ALA A 55 -4.44 -0.63 -17.06
C ALA A 55 -3.14 0.07 -17.49
N ALA A 56 -2.01 -0.62 -17.43
CA ALA A 56 -0.72 -0.07 -17.88
C ALA A 56 -0.70 0.25 -19.37
N LYS A 57 -1.26 -0.64 -20.21
CA LYS A 57 -1.39 -0.40 -21.66
C LYS A 57 -2.31 0.80 -21.95
N GLN A 58 -3.47 0.85 -21.29
CA GLN A 58 -4.46 1.92 -21.48
C GLN A 58 -3.90 3.29 -21.05
N SER A 59 -3.11 3.33 -19.99
CA SER A 59 -2.49 4.54 -19.46
C SER A 59 -1.10 4.85 -20.03
N LEU A 60 -0.71 4.15 -21.10
CA LEU A 60 0.56 4.34 -21.84
C LEU A 60 1.80 4.27 -20.94
N LYS A 61 1.79 3.39 -19.93
CA LYS A 61 2.94 3.21 -19.04
C LYS A 61 4.08 2.46 -19.74
N CYS A 62 5.29 2.97 -19.60
CA CYS A 62 6.50 2.31 -20.11
C CYS A 62 6.92 1.13 -19.20
N HIS A 63 6.51 1.12 -17.94
CA HIS A 63 6.82 0.08 -16.96
C HIS A 63 5.53 -0.47 -16.35
N PHE A 64 5.47 -1.80 -16.23
CA PHE A 64 4.36 -2.49 -15.59
C PHE A 64 4.64 -2.61 -14.08
N PRO A 65 3.68 -2.30 -13.22
CA PRO A 65 3.81 -2.58 -11.79
C PRO A 65 4.04 -4.07 -11.52
N ILE A 66 4.89 -4.37 -10.55
CA ILE A 66 5.15 -5.74 -10.11
C ILE A 66 4.09 -6.14 -9.09
N LEU A 67 3.35 -7.20 -9.38
CA LEU A 67 2.50 -7.87 -8.38
C LEU A 67 3.31 -8.99 -7.72
N ASN A 68 3.59 -8.84 -6.43
CA ASN A 68 4.28 -9.87 -5.66
C ASN A 68 3.32 -10.96 -5.18
N GLU A 69 3.89 -12.08 -4.78
CA GLU A 69 3.16 -13.10 -4.05
C GLU A 69 2.57 -12.55 -2.74
N MET A 70 1.41 -13.09 -2.37
CA MET A 70 0.75 -12.74 -1.12
C MET A 70 1.54 -13.25 0.08
N LEU A 71 1.80 -12.39 1.05
CA LEU A 71 2.55 -12.71 2.26
C LEU A 71 1.68 -12.55 3.52
N ARG A 72 2.04 -13.26 4.58
CA ARG A 72 1.55 -12.90 5.92
C ARG A 72 2.16 -11.56 6.33
N TYR A 73 1.43 -10.79 7.09
CA TYR A 73 1.90 -9.50 7.59
C TYR A 73 3.28 -9.59 8.27
N SER A 74 3.44 -10.55 9.19
CA SER A 74 4.72 -10.78 9.90
C SER A 74 5.88 -11.07 8.97
N ASP A 75 5.64 -11.89 7.92
CA ASP A 75 6.66 -12.26 6.95
C ASP A 75 7.06 -11.07 6.07
N PHE A 76 6.07 -10.24 5.69
CA PHE A 76 6.32 -9.00 4.98
C PHE A 76 7.19 -8.05 5.81
N VAL A 77 6.81 -7.78 7.05
CA VAL A 77 7.58 -6.89 7.95
C VAL A 77 8.99 -7.42 8.19
N ALA A 78 9.16 -8.74 8.39
CA ALA A 78 10.46 -9.37 8.56
C ALA A 78 11.33 -9.26 7.29
N LYS A 79 10.75 -9.45 6.11
CA LYS A 79 11.44 -9.36 4.82
C LYS A 79 12.00 -7.97 4.56
N TYR A 80 11.23 -6.93 4.88
CA TYR A 80 11.58 -5.55 4.55
C TYR A 80 12.17 -4.74 5.72
N LYS A 81 12.43 -5.36 6.89
CA LYS A 81 12.99 -4.66 8.07
C LYS A 81 14.28 -3.90 7.79
N SER A 82 15.14 -4.45 6.95
CA SER A 82 16.47 -3.88 6.60
C SER A 82 16.49 -3.21 5.22
N ASP A 83 15.32 -3.07 4.56
CA ASP A 83 15.23 -2.36 3.29
C ASP A 83 15.54 -0.86 3.52
N PRO A 84 16.36 -0.22 2.66
CA PRO A 84 16.75 1.18 2.81
C PRO A 84 15.64 2.18 2.49
N SER A 85 14.54 1.74 1.89
CA SER A 85 13.39 2.59 1.59
C SER A 85 12.78 3.20 2.85
N GLN A 86 12.15 4.33 2.72
CA GLN A 86 11.33 4.89 3.78
C GLN A 86 10.11 3.99 4.03
N LYS A 87 9.98 3.48 5.25
CA LYS A 87 8.95 2.51 5.64
C LYS A 87 7.87 3.18 6.46
N LEU A 88 6.63 3.11 5.99
CA LEU A 88 5.49 3.77 6.59
C LEU A 88 4.33 2.78 6.80
N ILE A 89 3.53 3.00 7.85
CA ILE A 89 2.30 2.26 8.12
C ILE A 89 1.15 3.24 8.33
N ALA A 90 0.11 3.13 7.48
CA ALA A 90 -1.09 3.95 7.58
C ALA A 90 -2.14 3.21 8.41
N HIS A 91 -2.47 3.70 9.60
CA HIS A 91 -3.47 3.11 10.50
C HIS A 91 -4.34 4.19 11.16
N CYS A 92 -5.45 3.79 11.78
CA CYS A 92 -6.44 4.70 12.38
C CYS A 92 -6.38 4.76 13.91
N GLU A 93 -5.55 3.95 14.59
CA GLU A 93 -5.43 4.05 16.05
C GLU A 93 -5.03 5.45 16.51
N GLU A 94 -5.58 5.87 17.67
CA GLU A 94 -5.28 7.16 18.29
C GLU A 94 -3.90 7.15 18.95
N THR A 95 -2.87 7.20 18.10
CA THR A 95 -1.47 7.34 18.50
C THR A 95 -0.87 8.57 17.83
N GLU A 96 0.30 9.00 18.26
CA GLU A 96 1.00 10.09 17.60
C GLU A 96 1.40 9.67 16.17
N ARG A 97 0.78 10.30 15.18
CA ARG A 97 1.02 10.05 13.75
C ARG A 97 1.28 11.34 13.02
N LYS A 98 2.33 11.37 12.24
CA LYS A 98 2.59 12.49 11.34
C LYS A 98 1.75 12.35 10.06
N SER A 99 1.43 13.47 9.40
CA SER A 99 0.74 13.40 8.11
C SER A 99 1.64 12.74 7.07
N LEU A 100 1.06 11.94 6.16
CA LEU A 100 1.82 11.35 5.06
C LEU A 100 2.59 12.41 4.28
N LYS A 101 1.94 13.56 3.99
CA LYS A 101 2.55 14.70 3.30
C LYS A 101 3.86 15.16 3.95
N SER A 102 3.94 15.18 5.29
CA SER A 102 5.15 15.64 6.00
C SER A 102 6.25 14.58 6.10
N GLN A 103 5.95 13.34 5.69
CA GLN A 103 6.90 12.24 5.76
C GLN A 103 7.44 11.82 4.39
N ILE A 104 6.74 12.15 3.30
CA ILE A 104 7.19 11.80 1.94
C ILE A 104 8.46 12.58 1.60
N THR A 105 9.45 11.87 1.11
CA THR A 105 10.65 12.47 0.48
C THR A 105 10.48 12.41 -1.03
N PRO A 106 10.34 13.56 -1.72
CA PRO A 106 10.24 13.58 -3.18
C PRO A 106 11.42 12.86 -3.84
N GLY A 107 11.15 12.07 -4.88
CA GLY A 107 12.15 11.26 -5.57
C GLY A 107 12.62 10.01 -4.80
N GLY A 108 12.18 9.83 -3.56
CA GLY A 108 12.60 8.73 -2.70
C GLY A 108 11.94 7.38 -3.05
N ASN A 109 12.41 6.35 -2.34
CA ASN A 109 11.81 5.01 -2.37
C ASN A 109 10.98 4.81 -1.10
N HIS A 110 9.74 4.39 -1.28
CA HIS A 110 8.79 4.25 -0.18
C HIS A 110 8.19 2.85 -0.15
N ILE A 111 8.08 2.28 1.05
CA ILE A 111 7.28 1.09 1.34
C ILE A 111 6.17 1.54 2.28
N ILE A 112 4.92 1.44 1.84
CA ILE A 112 3.78 1.89 2.63
C ILE A 112 2.80 0.75 2.82
N MET A 113 2.40 0.50 4.07
CA MET A 113 1.40 -0.51 4.41
C MET A 113 0.03 0.12 4.63
N VAL A 114 -1.00 -0.51 4.04
CA VAL A 114 -2.42 -0.17 4.22
C VAL A 114 -3.18 -1.41 4.67
N GLY A 115 -3.89 -1.31 5.78
CA GLY A 115 -4.61 -2.41 6.42
C GLY A 115 -5.93 -2.78 5.76
N PRO A 116 -6.58 -3.86 6.26
CA PRO A 116 -7.92 -4.26 5.85
C PRO A 116 -8.99 -3.28 6.39
N GLU A 117 -10.27 -3.54 6.10
CA GLU A 117 -11.38 -2.72 6.56
C GLU A 117 -11.46 -2.59 8.10
N GLY A 118 -10.97 -3.60 8.82
CA GLY A 118 -10.85 -3.61 10.30
C GLY A 118 -9.57 -3.01 10.85
N ASP A 119 -8.75 -2.38 9.99
CA ASP A 119 -7.43 -1.85 10.33
C ASP A 119 -6.41 -2.93 10.75
N PHE A 120 -5.20 -2.52 11.05
CA PHE A 120 -4.19 -3.35 11.69
C PHE A 120 -4.53 -3.55 13.18
N SER A 121 -4.16 -4.69 13.74
CA SER A 121 -4.23 -4.87 15.19
C SER A 121 -3.11 -4.09 15.89
N THR A 122 -3.30 -3.81 17.18
CA THR A 122 -2.27 -3.15 18.01
C THR A 122 -0.94 -3.89 17.99
N ASP A 123 -0.97 -5.24 18.00
CA ASP A 123 0.24 -6.07 17.92
C ASP A 123 0.93 -5.92 16.56
N GLU A 124 0.18 -5.84 15.47
CA GLU A 124 0.72 -5.61 14.13
C GLU A 124 1.38 -4.24 14.03
N ILE A 125 0.74 -3.19 14.55
CA ILE A 125 1.33 -1.85 14.59
C ILE A 125 2.61 -1.85 15.41
N THR A 126 2.59 -2.43 16.61
CA THR A 126 3.77 -2.55 17.49
C THR A 126 4.91 -3.28 16.79
N LEU A 127 4.62 -4.39 16.10
CA LEU A 127 5.62 -5.13 15.34
C LEU A 127 6.24 -4.26 14.24
N ALA A 128 5.41 -3.54 13.44
CA ALA A 128 5.92 -2.66 12.39
C ALA A 128 6.86 -1.58 12.95
N LEU A 129 6.44 -0.90 14.02
CA LEU A 129 7.24 0.14 14.66
C LEU A 129 8.59 -0.42 15.15
N SER A 130 8.60 -1.61 15.76
CA SER A 130 9.84 -2.28 16.21
C SER A 130 10.78 -2.64 15.05
N LYS A 131 10.30 -2.67 13.81
CA LYS A 131 11.07 -2.98 12.59
C LYS A 131 11.33 -1.75 11.72
N GLY A 132 11.15 -0.56 12.28
CA GLY A 132 11.53 0.69 11.65
C GLY A 132 10.50 1.26 10.67
N PHE A 133 9.24 0.80 10.74
CA PHE A 133 8.14 1.49 10.07
C PHE A 133 7.67 2.67 10.92
N SER A 134 7.38 3.79 10.29
CA SER A 134 6.85 4.98 10.96
C SER A 134 5.35 5.12 10.74
N PRO A 135 4.58 5.47 11.77
CA PRO A 135 3.14 5.62 11.67
C PRO A 135 2.78 6.91 10.93
N VAL A 136 1.82 6.83 10.00
CA VAL A 136 1.35 8.00 9.24
C VAL A 136 -0.16 8.09 9.23
N SER A 137 -0.65 9.32 9.15
CA SER A 137 -2.06 9.65 8.93
C SER A 137 -2.30 10.08 7.49
N LEU A 138 -3.38 9.59 6.89
CA LEU A 138 -3.86 9.99 5.56
C LEU A 138 -4.89 11.13 5.62
N GLY A 139 -5.03 11.77 6.76
CA GLY A 139 -5.99 12.85 7.01
C GLY A 139 -6.94 12.54 8.16
N LYS A 140 -7.91 13.44 8.36
CA LYS A 140 -8.87 13.33 9.48
C LYS A 140 -10.04 12.39 9.20
N ASN A 141 -10.33 12.13 7.94
CA ASN A 141 -11.47 11.31 7.53
C ASN A 141 -11.11 9.82 7.55
N ARG A 142 -12.07 8.98 7.95
CA ARG A 142 -11.93 7.53 7.83
C ARG A 142 -12.11 7.14 6.37
N LEU A 143 -11.05 6.62 5.77
CA LEU A 143 -11.05 6.15 4.39
C LEU A 143 -11.30 4.63 4.35
N ARG A 144 -11.92 4.16 3.28
CA ARG A 144 -11.92 2.72 2.96
C ARG A 144 -10.53 2.28 2.52
N THR A 145 -10.22 1.00 2.64
CA THR A 145 -8.91 0.44 2.29
C THR A 145 -8.48 0.82 0.87
N GLU A 146 -9.35 0.63 -0.12
CA GLU A 146 -9.07 0.99 -1.51
C GLU A 146 -8.85 2.50 -1.70
N THR A 147 -9.62 3.32 -0.99
CA THR A 147 -9.47 4.78 -1.04
C THR A 147 -8.16 5.22 -0.38
N ALA A 148 -7.83 4.65 0.78
CA ALA A 148 -6.57 4.91 1.47
C ALA A 148 -5.36 4.61 0.58
N ALA A 149 -5.41 3.47 -0.12
CA ALA A 149 -4.36 3.08 -1.06
C ALA A 149 -4.23 4.04 -2.24
N ILE A 150 -5.33 4.52 -2.81
CA ILE A 150 -5.29 5.52 -3.89
C ILE A 150 -4.73 6.85 -3.39
N VAL A 151 -5.11 7.29 -2.18
CA VAL A 151 -4.53 8.50 -1.57
C VAL A 151 -3.01 8.35 -1.40
N VAL A 152 -2.53 7.20 -0.94
CA VAL A 152 -1.09 6.90 -0.84
C VAL A 152 -0.43 7.00 -2.22
N CYS A 153 -0.97 6.31 -3.23
CA CYS A 153 -0.42 6.31 -4.59
C CYS A 153 -0.34 7.73 -5.16
N HIS A 154 -1.45 8.48 -5.07
CA HIS A 154 -1.50 9.86 -5.57
C HIS A 154 -0.55 10.78 -4.81
N SER A 155 -0.47 10.67 -3.48
CA SER A 155 0.44 11.51 -2.69
C SER A 155 1.90 11.35 -3.09
N ILE A 156 2.35 10.11 -3.34
CA ILE A 156 3.71 9.85 -3.81
C ILE A 156 3.90 10.35 -5.24
N SER A 157 2.95 10.08 -6.14
CA SER A 157 3.02 10.56 -7.53
C SER A 157 3.09 12.09 -7.56
N TYR A 158 2.18 12.77 -6.87
CA TYR A 158 2.11 14.22 -6.81
C TYR A 158 3.37 14.85 -6.19
N SER A 159 3.94 14.23 -5.15
CA SER A 159 5.19 14.72 -4.55
C SER A 159 6.40 14.63 -5.47
N ASN A 160 6.32 13.80 -6.51
CA ASN A 160 7.39 13.59 -7.49
C ASN A 160 7.21 14.42 -8.77
N GLU A 161 6.08 15.11 -8.93
CA GLU A 161 5.88 16.03 -10.04
C GLU A 161 6.80 17.24 -9.85
N ALA A 162 7.66 17.47 -10.84
CA ALA A 162 8.47 18.70 -10.91
C ALA A 162 7.59 19.82 -11.48
N ASP A 163 7.71 21.02 -10.91
CA ASP A 163 7.13 22.23 -11.47
C ASP A 163 7.78 22.59 -12.82
#